data_048a715147ca267880d82e4ee0ceb60d
#
_entry.id   048a715147ca267880d82e4ee0ceb60d
#
_cell.length_a   1.000
_cell.length_b   1.000
_cell.length_c   1.000
_cell.angle_alpha   90.00
_cell.angle_beta   90.00
_cell.angle_gamma   90.00
#
_symmetry.space_group_name_H-M   'P 1'
#
loop_
_entity.id
_entity.type
_entity.pdbx_description
1 polymer ?
#
loop_
_entity_poly.entity_id
_entity_poly.type
_entity_poly.pdbx_seq_one_letter_code
_entity_poly.pdbx_strand_id
1 'polypeptide(L)'
;MDKTEHLLTCLGEEAAEIQQAACKALRFGLDDGHPEKTTTNAQDIAKECVDIIAVMELLEENGVIDIASAIHAKNEKKAKILQYMEYAQRRGTLV
;
A
#
# COMPACT_ATOMS: atom_id res chain seq x y z
N MET A 1 -18.11 -18.95 -1.31
CA MET A 1 -17.04 -18.62 -0.36
C MET A 1 -17.64 -18.12 0.95
N ASP A 2 -16.95 -18.33 2.04
CA ASP A 2 -17.39 -17.83 3.33
C ASP A 2 -16.96 -16.35 3.52
N LYS A 3 -17.31 -15.77 4.67
CA LYS A 3 -17.02 -14.37 4.96
C LYS A 3 -15.51 -14.10 5.01
N THR A 4 -14.73 -15.01 5.59
CA THR A 4 -13.27 -14.88 5.65
C THR A 4 -12.65 -14.89 4.26
N GLU A 5 -13.06 -15.81 3.42
CA GLU A 5 -12.58 -15.89 2.05
C GLU A 5 -12.94 -14.63 1.25
N HIS A 6 -14.16 -14.12 1.47
CA HIS A 6 -14.58 -12.87 0.82
C HIS A 6 -13.69 -11.69 1.23
N LEU A 7 -13.42 -11.55 2.53
CA LEU A 7 -12.56 -10.47 3.02
C LEU A 7 -11.11 -10.60 2.54
N LEU A 8 -10.60 -11.83 2.46
CA LEU A 8 -9.27 -12.07 1.92
C LEU A 8 -9.20 -11.72 0.43
N THR A 9 -10.28 -11.98 -0.31
CA THR A 9 -10.38 -11.56 -1.72
C THR A 9 -10.34 -10.03 -1.81
N CYS A 10 -11.08 -9.33 -0.95
CA CYS A 10 -11.04 -7.87 -0.90
C CYS A 10 -9.62 -7.35 -0.59
N LEU A 11 -8.92 -8.01 0.33
CA LEU A 11 -7.54 -7.64 0.66
C LEU A 11 -6.63 -7.74 -0.58
N GLY A 12 -6.76 -8.84 -1.32
CA GLY A 12 -6.00 -9.05 -2.56
C GLY A 12 -6.31 -8.00 -3.61
N GLU A 13 -7.58 -7.65 -3.77
CA GLU A 13 -8.00 -6.62 -4.73
C GLU A 13 -7.45 -5.25 -4.36
N GLU A 14 -7.51 -4.86 -3.08
CA GLU A 14 -6.97 -3.59 -2.63
C GLU A 14 -5.44 -3.51 -2.80
N ALA A 15 -4.74 -4.61 -2.56
CA ALA A 15 -3.29 -4.67 -2.79
C ALA A 15 -2.96 -4.44 -4.27
N ALA A 16 -3.76 -5.02 -5.18
CA ALA A 16 -3.59 -4.81 -6.62
C ALA A 16 -3.88 -3.36 -7.03
N GLU A 17 -4.86 -2.72 -6.42
CA GLU A 17 -5.18 -1.31 -6.68
C GLU A 17 -4.10 -0.37 -6.20
N ILE A 18 -3.44 -0.67 -5.07
CA ILE A 18 -2.27 0.09 -4.59
C ILE A 18 -1.14 -0.03 -5.61
N GLN A 19 -0.86 -1.23 -6.08
CA GLN A 19 0.16 -1.47 -7.10
C GLN A 19 -0.12 -0.66 -8.37
N GLN A 20 -1.36 -0.68 -8.84
CA GLN A 20 -1.78 0.07 -10.02
C GLN A 20 -1.61 1.57 -9.83
N ALA A 21 -2.02 2.10 -8.67
CA ALA A 21 -1.88 3.52 -8.36
C ALA A 21 -0.41 3.95 -8.33
N ALA A 22 0.46 3.14 -7.75
CA ALA A 22 1.90 3.41 -7.73
C ALA A 22 2.48 3.43 -9.14
N CYS A 23 2.08 2.49 -9.99
CA CYS A 23 2.55 2.43 -11.38
C CYS A 23 2.09 3.65 -12.19
N LYS A 24 0.86 4.12 -11.99
CA LYS A 24 0.37 5.34 -12.64
C LYS A 24 1.16 6.56 -12.23
N ALA A 25 1.50 6.67 -10.94
CA ALA A 25 2.32 7.77 -10.44
C ALA A 25 3.72 7.77 -11.05
N LEU A 26 4.30 6.59 -11.24
CA LEU A 26 5.60 6.45 -11.90
C LEU A 26 5.54 6.86 -13.37
N ARG A 27 4.46 6.49 -14.08
CA ARG A 27 4.31 6.77 -15.51
C ARG A 27 3.95 8.22 -15.79
N PHE A 28 3.12 8.84 -14.97
CA PHE A 28 2.51 10.14 -15.28
C PHE A 28 2.86 11.24 -14.28
N GLY A 29 3.52 10.89 -13.17
CA GLY A 29 3.91 11.85 -12.13
C GLY A 29 2.93 11.88 -10.96
N LEU A 30 3.43 12.25 -9.79
CA LEU A 30 2.64 12.31 -8.56
C LEU A 30 1.59 13.42 -8.59
N ASP A 31 1.91 14.54 -9.26
CA ASP A 31 1.05 15.72 -9.29
C ASP A 31 -0.01 15.68 -10.40
N ASP A 32 0.07 14.68 -11.29
CA ASP A 32 -0.88 14.51 -12.38
C ASP A 32 -2.01 13.59 -11.96
N GLY A 33 -3.04 13.52 -12.78
CA GLY A 33 -4.21 12.66 -12.55
C GLY A 33 -4.94 12.39 -13.85
N HIS A 34 -5.92 11.49 -13.78
CA HIS A 34 -6.77 11.19 -14.92
C HIS A 34 -7.56 12.44 -15.31
N PRO A 35 -7.69 12.76 -16.64
CA PRO A 35 -8.41 13.96 -17.10
C PRO A 35 -9.84 14.07 -16.58
N GLU A 36 -10.50 12.95 -16.28
CA GLU A 36 -11.88 12.92 -15.79
C GLU A 36 -11.98 12.97 -14.27
N LYS A 37 -10.85 12.97 -13.55
CA LYS A 37 -10.80 13.03 -12.08
C LYS A 37 -10.27 14.36 -11.62
N THR A 38 -10.64 14.75 -10.40
CA THR A 38 -10.14 15.97 -9.76
C THR A 38 -8.98 15.67 -8.80
N THR A 39 -8.59 14.40 -8.65
CA THR A 39 -7.52 13.97 -7.75
C THR A 39 -6.22 13.76 -8.49
N THR A 40 -5.10 13.95 -7.77
CA THR A 40 -3.77 13.64 -8.27
C THR A 40 -3.46 12.15 -8.05
N ASN A 41 -2.41 11.65 -8.72
CA ASN A 41 -1.93 10.29 -8.50
C ASN A 41 -1.46 10.07 -7.06
N ALA A 42 -0.86 11.09 -6.43
CA ALA A 42 -0.48 11.01 -5.01
C ALA A 42 -1.70 10.84 -4.11
N GLN A 43 -2.77 11.58 -4.39
CA GLN A 43 -4.02 11.46 -3.64
C GLN A 43 -4.68 10.10 -3.85
N ASP A 44 -4.60 9.54 -5.06
CA ASP A 44 -5.14 8.22 -5.36
C ASP A 44 -4.38 7.13 -4.60
N ILE A 45 -3.05 7.24 -4.48
CA ILE A 45 -2.25 6.32 -3.67
C ILE A 45 -2.72 6.35 -2.21
N ALA A 46 -2.88 7.54 -1.65
CA ALA A 46 -3.33 7.70 -0.27
C ALA A 46 -4.71 7.08 -0.06
N LYS A 47 -5.62 7.29 -1.00
CA LYS A 47 -6.98 6.73 -0.94
C LYS A 47 -6.94 5.20 -0.98
N GLU A 48 -6.14 4.59 -1.85
CA GLU A 48 -6.01 3.14 -1.92
C GLU A 48 -5.39 2.57 -0.65
N CYS A 49 -4.46 3.29 -0.01
CA CYS A 49 -3.91 2.87 1.27
C CYS A 49 -4.96 2.88 2.38
N VAL A 50 -5.85 3.88 2.38
CA VAL A 50 -6.95 3.94 3.35
C VAL A 50 -7.95 2.80 3.10
N ASP A 51 -8.22 2.47 1.84
CA ASP A 51 -9.13 1.38 1.49
C ASP A 51 -8.62 0.04 2.03
N ILE A 52 -7.32 -0.24 1.91
CA ILE A 52 -6.76 -1.50 2.44
C ILE A 52 -6.79 -1.52 3.97
N ILE A 53 -6.62 -0.37 4.63
CA ILE A 53 -6.75 -0.27 6.09
C ILE A 53 -8.17 -0.66 6.52
N ALA A 54 -9.18 -0.22 5.79
CA ALA A 54 -10.58 -0.59 6.09
C ALA A 54 -10.78 -2.11 6.02
N VAL A 55 -10.24 -2.76 5.00
CA VAL A 55 -10.32 -4.22 4.86
C VAL A 55 -9.57 -4.91 6.00
N MET A 56 -8.39 -4.40 6.37
CA MET A 56 -7.60 -4.93 7.47
C MET A 56 -8.37 -4.86 8.79
N GLU A 57 -9.05 -3.75 9.05
CA GLU A 57 -9.87 -3.58 10.25
C GLU A 57 -11.01 -4.61 10.30
N LEU A 58 -11.67 -4.85 9.17
CA LEU A 58 -12.73 -5.86 9.09
C LEU A 58 -12.17 -7.27 9.34
N LEU A 59 -10.99 -7.58 8.82
CA LEU A 59 -10.33 -8.86 9.08
C LEU A 59 -10.00 -9.03 10.56
N GLU A 60 -9.53 -7.97 11.23
CA GLU A 60 -9.29 -7.99 12.66
C GLU A 60 -10.58 -8.19 13.46
N GLU A 61 -11.62 -7.44 13.14
CA GLU A 61 -12.92 -7.56 13.80
C GLU A 61 -13.51 -8.96 13.69
N ASN A 62 -13.19 -9.67 12.60
CA ASN A 62 -13.63 -11.05 12.39
C ASN A 62 -12.63 -12.08 12.91
N GLY A 63 -11.59 -11.67 13.63
CA GLY A 63 -10.64 -12.57 14.27
C GLY A 63 -9.69 -13.29 13.31
N VAL A 64 -9.56 -12.81 12.06
CA VAL A 64 -8.72 -13.45 11.04
C VAL A 64 -7.25 -13.08 11.18
N ILE A 65 -6.99 -11.81 11.53
CA ILE A 65 -5.62 -11.29 11.72
C ILE A 65 -5.56 -10.51 13.04
N ASP A 66 -4.34 -10.35 13.54
CA ASP A 66 -4.06 -9.52 14.72
C ASP A 66 -2.87 -8.59 14.39
N ILE A 67 -3.19 -7.37 13.97
CA ILE A 67 -2.17 -6.39 13.57
C ILE A 67 -1.36 -5.93 14.78
N ALA A 68 -2.00 -5.82 15.96
CA ALA A 68 -1.32 -5.37 17.16
C ALA A 68 -0.14 -6.28 17.51
N SER A 69 -0.24 -7.59 17.27
CA SER A 69 0.84 -8.54 17.54
C SER A 69 2.04 -8.39 16.61
N ALA A 70 1.86 -7.74 15.46
CA ALA A 70 2.89 -7.56 14.44
C ALA A 70 3.33 -6.09 14.28
N ILE A 71 2.76 -5.16 15.05
CA ILE A 71 2.92 -3.72 14.80
C ILE A 71 4.38 -3.24 14.91
N HIS A 72 5.19 -3.88 15.78
CA HIS A 72 6.59 -3.49 15.90
C HIS A 72 7.42 -3.87 14.65
N ALA A 73 6.95 -4.79 13.82
CA ALA A 73 7.60 -5.12 12.56
C ALA A 73 7.59 -3.92 11.59
N LYS A 74 6.70 -2.95 11.79
CA LYS A 74 6.63 -1.75 10.98
C LYS A 74 7.93 -0.94 11.06
N ASN A 75 8.45 -0.73 12.25
CA ASN A 75 9.68 0.04 12.43
C ASN A 75 10.91 -0.71 11.90
N GLU A 76 10.94 -2.02 12.07
CA GLU A 76 11.99 -2.86 11.48
C GLU A 76 11.96 -2.78 9.96
N LYS A 77 10.77 -2.80 9.36
CA LYS A 77 10.61 -2.68 7.90
C LYS A 77 11.08 -1.32 7.40
N LYS A 78 10.71 -0.24 8.10
CA LYS A 78 11.19 1.11 7.74
C LYS A 78 12.70 1.20 7.75
N ALA A 79 13.34 0.66 8.81
CA ALA A 79 14.80 0.66 8.93
C ALA A 79 15.45 -0.12 7.79
N LYS A 80 14.87 -1.26 7.43
CA LYS A 80 15.36 -2.10 6.33
C LYS A 80 15.27 -1.39 4.99
N ILE A 81 14.14 -0.73 4.72
CA ILE A 81 13.96 0.04 3.47
C ILE A 81 15.01 1.15 3.39
N LEU A 82 15.21 1.91 4.47
CA LEU A 82 16.19 2.99 4.49
C LEU A 82 17.61 2.47 4.28
N GLN A 83 17.94 1.30 4.83
CA GLN A 83 19.22 0.65 4.64
C GLN A 83 19.46 0.29 3.17
N TYR A 84 18.44 -0.27 2.52
CA TYR A 84 18.54 -0.63 1.10
C TYR A 84 18.59 0.61 0.20
N MET A 85 17.90 1.69 0.57
CA MET A 85 17.99 2.96 -0.16
C MET A 85 19.42 3.52 -0.10
N GLU A 86 20.03 3.51 1.08
CA GLU A 86 21.41 3.95 1.24
C GLU A 86 22.37 3.10 0.42
N TYR A 87 22.20 1.78 0.43
CA TYR A 87 22.98 0.87 -0.40
C TYR A 87 22.82 1.19 -1.89
N ALA A 88 21.59 1.40 -2.35
CA ALA A 88 21.31 1.73 -3.75
C ALA A 88 21.94 3.07 -4.16
N GLN A 89 21.93 4.05 -3.25
CA GLN A 89 22.60 5.34 -3.50
C GLN A 89 24.12 5.17 -3.67
N ARG A 90 24.74 4.36 -2.82
CA ARG A 90 26.18 4.09 -2.90
C ARG A 90 26.54 3.34 -4.20
N ARG A 91 25.63 2.48 -4.67
CA ARG A 91 25.83 1.73 -5.91
C ARG A 91 25.49 2.55 -7.16
N GLY A 92 24.89 3.72 -7.00
CA GLY A 92 24.51 4.59 -8.11
C GLY A 92 23.21 4.21 -8.80
N THR A 93 22.44 3.25 -8.28
CA THR A 93 21.14 2.87 -8.83
C THR A 93 20.00 3.72 -8.28
N LEU A 94 20.24 4.46 -7.22
CA LEU A 94 19.32 5.44 -6.65
C LEU A 94 20.03 6.80 -6.63
N VAL A 95 19.31 7.80 -7.10
CA VAL A 95 19.83 9.19 -7.15
C VAL A 95 19.82 9.83 -5.78
#